data_67b306f45fee17713a62fac7f025d8be
#
_entry.id   67b306f45fee17713a62fac7f025d8be
#
_cell.length_a   1.000
_cell.length_b   1.000
_cell.length_c   1.000
_cell.angle_alpha   90.00
_cell.angle_beta   90.00
_cell.angle_gamma   90.00
#
_symmetry.space_group_name_H-M   'P 1'
#
loop_
_entity.id
_entity.type
_entity.pdbx_description
1 polymer ?
#
loop_
_entity_poly.entity_id
_entity_poly.type
_entity_poly.pdbx_seq_one_letter_code
_entity_poly.pdbx_strand_id
1 'polypeptide(L)' 'MKTYKIVYSIANKPGKHVTFYEAACADFARIRAWDELGGWGVVAIWEVTEVNF' A
#
# COMPACT_ATOMS: atom_id res chain seq x y z
N MET A 1 10.71 11.85 6.13
CA MET A 1 10.00 10.80 5.37
C MET A 1 8.78 11.35 4.70
N LYS A 2 8.33 10.69 3.65
CA LYS A 2 7.13 11.08 2.92
C LYS A 2 5.99 10.14 3.28
N THR A 3 4.76 10.63 3.15
CA THR A 3 3.56 9.82 3.37
C THR A 3 2.99 9.40 2.02
N TYR A 4 2.64 8.11 1.90
CA TYR A 4 2.09 7.56 0.66
C TYR A 4 0.71 6.98 0.90
N LYS A 5 -0.20 7.26 -0.03
CA LYS A 5 -1.51 6.63 -0.09
C LYS A 5 -1.38 5.33 -0.87
N ILE A 6 -1.79 4.23 -0.27
CA ILE A 6 -1.76 2.92 -0.90
C ILE A 6 -3.20 2.47 -1.16
N VAL A 7 -3.52 2.22 -2.42
CA VAL A 7 -4.79 1.60 -2.80
C VAL A 7 -4.50 0.14 -3.10
N TYR A 8 -5.17 -0.75 -2.40
CA TYR A 8 -4.90 -2.18 -2.50
C TYR A 8 -6.18 -3.01 -2.44
N SER A 9 -6.08 -4.26 -2.85
CA SER A 9 -7.15 -5.23 -2.67
C SER A 9 -6.59 -6.50 -2.03
N ILE A 10 -7.47 -7.26 -1.38
CA ILE A 10 -7.11 -8.50 -0.71
C ILE A 10 -7.83 -9.65 -1.42
N ALA A 11 -7.12 -10.77 -1.62
CA ALA A 11 -7.57 -11.86 -2.49
C ALA A 11 -8.97 -12.38 -2.21
N ASN A 12 -9.39 -12.52 -0.98
CA ASN A 12 -10.69 -13.10 -0.64
C ASN A 12 -11.71 -12.07 -0.16
N LYS A 13 -11.45 -10.78 -0.42
CA LYS A 13 -12.35 -9.71 0.00
C LYS A 13 -12.68 -8.82 -1.19
N PRO A 14 -13.96 -8.47 -1.38
CA PRO A 14 -14.34 -7.58 -2.48
C PRO A 14 -13.93 -6.14 -2.22
N GLY A 15 -13.73 -5.40 -3.31
CA GLY A 15 -13.47 -3.98 -3.25
C GLY A 15 -12.01 -3.62 -3.04
N LYS A 16 -11.74 -2.34 -3.15
CA LYS A 16 -10.41 -1.77 -2.92
C LYS A 16 -10.38 -1.07 -1.58
N HIS A 17 -9.23 -1.12 -0.93
CA HIS A 17 -9.01 -0.51 0.37
C HIS A 17 -7.93 0.56 0.26
N VAL A 18 -7.93 1.51 1.18
CA VAL A 18 -6.96 2.59 1.20
C VAL A 18 -6.26 2.62 2.55
N THR A 19 -4.94 2.77 2.54
CA THR A 19 -4.16 2.96 3.75
C THR A 19 -3.02 3.95 3.48
N PHE A 20 -2.34 4.39 4.53
CA PHE A 20 -1.26 5.34 4.43
C PHE A 20 -0.04 4.80 5.15
N TYR A 21 1.14 4.94 4.52
CA TYR A 21 2.42 4.57 5.12
C TYR A 21 3.45 5.65 4.90
N GLU A 22 4.32 5.83 5.88
CA GLU A 22 5.49 6.67 5.74
C GLU A 22 6.66 5.85 5.23
N ALA A 23 7.39 6.39 4.27
CA ALA A 23 8.55 5.74 3.70
C ALA A 23 9.43 6.78 3.00
N ALA A 24 10.66 6.38 2.69
CA ALA A 24 11.60 7.26 2.00
C ALA A 24 11.22 7.45 0.52
N CYS A 25 10.62 6.45 -0.10
CA CYS A 25 10.18 6.52 -1.50
C CYS A 25 8.99 5.58 -1.73
N ALA A 26 8.39 5.68 -2.91
CA ALA A 26 7.22 4.88 -3.26
C ALA A 26 7.49 3.36 -3.22
N ASP A 27 8.67 2.93 -3.64
CA ASP A 27 9.00 1.51 -3.64
C ASP A 27 9.05 0.94 -2.22
N PHE A 28 9.62 1.68 -1.28
CA PHE A 28 9.64 1.25 0.11
C PHE A 28 8.24 1.25 0.72
N ALA A 29 7.39 2.19 0.35
CA ALA A 29 6.00 2.20 0.81
C ALA A 29 5.26 0.96 0.32
N ARG A 30 5.48 0.57 -0.92
CA ARG A 30 4.87 -0.62 -1.52
C ARG A 30 5.32 -1.89 -0.80
N ILE A 31 6.61 -2.03 -0.57
CA ILE A 31 7.17 -3.18 0.13
C ILE A 31 6.60 -3.28 1.54
N ARG A 32 6.55 -2.16 2.24
CA ARG A 32 6.00 -2.12 3.58
C ARG A 32 4.52 -2.52 3.59
N ALA A 33 3.76 -2.06 2.62
CA ALA A 33 2.34 -2.42 2.53
C ALA A 33 2.17 -3.94 2.35
N TRP A 34 2.92 -4.55 1.46
CA TRP A 34 2.88 -6.00 1.28
C TRP A 34 3.25 -6.75 2.56
N ASP A 35 4.30 -6.29 3.24
CA ASP A 35 4.78 -6.94 4.45
C ASP A 35 3.75 -6.89 5.57
N GLU A 36 3.08 -5.77 5.73
CA GLU A 36 2.12 -5.57 6.82
C GLU A 36 0.71 -6.08 6.51
N LEU A 37 0.34 -6.16 5.23
CA LEU A 37 -1.03 -6.49 4.84
C LEU A 37 -1.24 -7.94 4.43
N GLY A 38 -0.21 -8.73 4.36
CA GLY A 38 -0.35 -10.16 4.10
C GLY A 38 0.53 -10.75 3.02
N GLY A 39 1.35 -9.94 2.37
CA GLY A 39 2.33 -10.43 1.41
C GLY A 39 1.83 -10.52 -0.03
N TRP A 40 2.73 -10.95 -0.89
CA TRP A 40 2.57 -10.88 -2.35
C TRP A 40 1.44 -11.75 -2.91
N GLY A 41 1.16 -12.87 -2.28
CA GLY A 41 0.11 -13.77 -2.77
C GLY A 41 -1.29 -13.37 -2.32
N VAL A 42 -1.42 -12.40 -1.44
CA VAL A 42 -2.69 -12.03 -0.82
C VAL A 42 -3.11 -10.60 -1.21
N VAL A 43 -2.16 -9.69 -1.32
CA VAL A 43 -2.42 -8.27 -1.53
C VAL A 43 -2.00 -7.84 -2.93
N ALA A 44 -2.91 -7.19 -3.65
CA ALA A 44 -2.60 -6.53 -4.93
C ALA A 44 -2.57 -5.02 -4.69
N ILE A 45 -1.46 -4.39 -5.05
CA ILE A 45 -1.30 -2.94 -4.93
C ILE A 45 -1.73 -2.30 -6.24
N TRP A 46 -2.70 -1.38 -6.17
CA TRP A 46 -3.24 -0.70 -7.34
C TRP A 46 -2.62 0.66 -7.55
N GLU A 47 -2.34 1.38 -6.48
CA GLU A 47 -1.83 2.73 -6.57
C GLU A 47 -0.95 3.04 -5.37
N VAL A 48 0.16 3.73 -5.62
CA VAL A 48 1.04 4.28 -4.59
C VAL A 48 1.27 5.74 -4.94
N THR A 49 0.75 6.66 -4.15
CA THR A 49 0.81 8.09 -4.45
C THR A 49 1.31 8.87 -3.24
N GLU A 50 2.28 9.73 -3.46
CA GLU A 50 2.74 10.62 -2.41
C GLU A 50 1.64 11.63 -2.09
N VAL A 51 1.38 11.85 -0.80
CA VAL A 51 0.39 12.81 -0.36
C VAL A 51 1.01 13.84 0.57
N ASN A 52 0.55 15.07 0.46
CA ASN A 52 0.98 16.17 1.30
C ASN A 52 -0.21 16.60 2.14
N PHE A 53 -0.06 16.43 3.43
CA PHE A 53 -1.08 16.87 4.38
C PHE A 53 -0.80 18.26 4.92
#